data_cc12bb8ec2d650b9cb1b672748c5a264
#
_entry.id   cc12bb8ec2d650b9cb1b672748c5a264
#
_cell.length_a   1.000
_cell.length_b   1.000
_cell.length_c   1.000
_cell.angle_alpha   90.00
_cell.angle_beta   90.00
_cell.angle_gamma   90.00
#
_symmetry.space_group_name_H-M   'P 1'
#
loop_
_entity.id
_entity.type
_entity.pdbx_description
1 polymer ?
#
loop_
_entity_poly.entity_id
_entity_poly.type
_entity_poly.pdbx_seq_one_letter_code
_entity_poly.pdbx_strand_id
1 'polypeptide(L)'
;MGICPLVPDVYTMNKEENMLFVADYLKGIAAITMANKEVHWLSFPKGVSAKGIDGLVYHNNSLFAIQNGVAPIRIVELMLNKANNQLVDFKVKDNNRPEFDEPAMGTISNGSFYFFANAPWKAYDRNGVLDESKVANPVLYSLKLK
;
A
#
# COMPACT_ATOMS: atom_id res chain seq x y z
N MET A 1 -24.94 -14.28 3.53
CA MET A 1 -23.59 -13.89 3.09
C MET A 1 -23.20 -12.64 3.88
N GLY A 2 -22.38 -12.79 4.90
CA GLY A 2 -21.96 -11.66 5.74
C GLY A 2 -21.04 -10.74 4.92
N ILE A 3 -21.49 -9.53 4.65
CA ILE A 3 -20.65 -8.48 4.09
C ILE A 3 -19.64 -8.12 5.18
N CYS A 4 -18.40 -8.56 5.05
CA CYS A 4 -17.33 -8.04 5.88
C CYS A 4 -17.14 -6.59 5.44
N PRO A 5 -17.44 -5.57 6.28
CA PRO A 5 -17.26 -4.19 5.88
C PRO A 5 -15.76 -3.96 5.64
N LEU A 6 -15.38 -3.84 4.37
CA LEU A 6 -14.10 -3.34 3.94
C LEU A 6 -14.15 -1.81 4.04
N VAL A 7 -13.09 -1.22 4.54
CA VAL A 7 -12.79 0.20 4.33
C VAL A 7 -11.65 0.22 3.29
N PRO A 8 -12.00 0.02 1.99
CA PRO A 8 -11.00 -0.10 0.94
C PRO A 8 -10.34 1.25 0.74
N ASP A 9 -9.02 1.25 0.71
CA ASP A 9 -8.22 2.42 0.47
C ASP A 9 -7.61 2.36 -0.93
N VAL A 10 -6.79 1.34 -1.17
CA VAL A 10 -6.14 1.14 -2.47
C VAL A 10 -6.23 -0.32 -2.91
N TYR A 11 -6.13 -0.54 -4.21
CA TYR A 11 -6.22 -1.89 -4.78
C TYR A 11 -5.28 -2.07 -5.99
N THR A 12 -4.97 -3.32 -6.28
CA THR A 12 -4.17 -3.73 -7.44
C THR A 12 -4.55 -5.14 -7.89
N MET A 13 -4.28 -5.48 -9.13
CA MET A 13 -4.50 -6.82 -9.66
C MET A 13 -3.17 -7.53 -9.96
N ASN A 14 -3.18 -8.86 -9.89
CA ASN A 14 -2.06 -9.63 -10.41
C ASN A 14 -2.02 -9.58 -11.95
N LYS A 15 -0.91 -10.04 -12.53
CA LYS A 15 -0.66 -9.97 -13.98
C LYS A 15 -1.72 -10.72 -14.80
N GLU A 16 -2.23 -11.82 -14.27
CA GLU A 16 -3.24 -12.68 -14.92
C GLU A 16 -4.67 -12.14 -14.77
N GLU A 17 -4.86 -11.02 -14.07
CA GLU A 17 -6.15 -10.38 -13.81
C GLU A 17 -7.20 -11.30 -13.13
N ASN A 18 -6.72 -12.33 -12.44
CA ASN A 18 -7.57 -13.31 -11.76
C ASN A 18 -7.60 -13.15 -10.24
N MET A 19 -6.74 -12.30 -9.67
CA MET A 19 -6.66 -11.99 -8.25
C MET A 19 -6.62 -10.48 -8.04
N LEU A 20 -7.58 -9.93 -7.30
CA LEU A 20 -7.61 -8.55 -6.87
C LEU A 20 -7.14 -8.45 -5.41
N PHE A 21 -6.17 -7.61 -5.14
CA PHE A 21 -5.71 -7.27 -3.79
C PHE A 21 -6.25 -5.91 -3.40
N VAL A 22 -6.88 -5.85 -2.23
CA VAL A 22 -7.47 -4.63 -1.67
C VAL A 22 -6.84 -4.39 -0.30
N ALA A 23 -6.18 -3.26 -0.13
CA ALA A 23 -5.73 -2.83 1.19
C ALA A 23 -6.90 -2.17 1.93
N ASP A 24 -7.16 -2.68 3.12
CA ASP A 24 -7.99 -2.04 4.14
C ASP A 24 -7.04 -1.44 5.18
N TYR A 25 -7.13 -0.12 5.35
CA TYR A 25 -6.20 0.62 6.20
C TYR A 25 -6.12 0.10 7.64
N LEU A 26 -7.21 -0.47 8.15
CA LEU A 26 -7.33 -0.95 9.53
C LEU A 26 -7.09 -2.45 9.70
N LYS A 27 -7.27 -3.24 8.63
CA LYS A 27 -7.24 -4.72 8.73
C LYS A 27 -6.05 -5.34 8.00
N GLY A 28 -5.60 -4.76 6.89
CA GLY A 28 -4.51 -5.30 6.07
C GLY A 28 -4.94 -5.55 4.63
N ILE A 29 -4.52 -6.65 4.01
CA ILE A 29 -4.77 -6.92 2.61
C ILE A 29 -5.74 -8.09 2.46
N ALA A 30 -6.86 -7.84 1.78
CA ALA A 30 -7.78 -8.86 1.29
C ALA A 30 -7.37 -9.27 -0.13
N ALA A 31 -7.32 -10.57 -0.38
CA ALA A 31 -7.16 -11.14 -1.72
C ALA A 31 -8.52 -11.69 -2.18
N ILE A 32 -8.95 -11.29 -3.37
CA ILE A 32 -10.26 -11.61 -3.94
C ILE A 32 -10.04 -12.39 -5.23
N THR A 33 -10.51 -13.63 -5.28
CA THR A 33 -10.51 -14.44 -6.50
C THR A 33 -11.58 -13.94 -7.47
N MET A 34 -11.20 -13.51 -8.65
CA MET A 34 -12.11 -12.86 -9.58
C MET A 34 -13.19 -13.79 -10.14
N ALA A 35 -12.90 -15.08 -10.25
CA ALA A 35 -13.83 -16.08 -10.82
C ALA A 35 -15.05 -16.34 -9.93
N ASN A 36 -14.86 -16.51 -8.63
CA ASN A 36 -15.91 -16.88 -7.67
C ASN A 36 -16.20 -15.81 -6.61
N LYS A 37 -15.47 -14.70 -6.62
CA LYS A 37 -15.57 -13.58 -5.66
C LYS A 37 -15.26 -13.99 -4.21
N GLU A 38 -14.54 -15.07 -4.03
CA GLU A 38 -14.07 -15.51 -2.72
C GLU A 38 -13.04 -14.52 -2.18
N VAL A 39 -13.23 -14.12 -0.92
CA VAL A 39 -12.38 -13.14 -0.22
C VAL A 39 -11.65 -13.85 0.91
N HIS A 40 -10.34 -13.70 0.97
CA HIS A 40 -9.54 -14.11 2.12
C HIS A 40 -8.52 -13.05 2.49
N TRP A 41 -8.17 -12.99 3.78
CA TRP A 41 -7.19 -12.04 4.29
C TRP A 41 -5.79 -12.65 4.23
N LEU A 42 -4.83 -11.90 3.68
CA LEU A 42 -3.44 -12.33 3.70
C LEU A 42 -2.88 -12.28 5.12
N SER A 43 -2.27 -13.40 5.56
CA SER A 43 -1.61 -13.47 6.86
C SER A 43 -0.24 -12.85 6.79
N PHE A 44 0.02 -11.90 7.68
CA PHE A 44 1.32 -11.24 7.82
C PHE A 44 2.24 -12.00 8.77
N PRO A 45 3.55 -11.95 8.59
CA PRO A 45 4.51 -12.53 9.53
C PRO A 45 4.32 -11.98 10.94
N LYS A 46 4.62 -12.79 11.96
CA LYS A 46 4.51 -12.38 13.37
C LYS A 46 5.35 -11.11 13.63
N GLY A 47 4.73 -10.13 14.26
CA GLY A 47 5.37 -8.85 14.58
C GLY A 47 5.38 -7.83 13.44
N VAL A 48 4.86 -8.18 12.27
CA VAL A 48 4.71 -7.24 11.15
C VAL A 48 3.28 -6.71 11.12
N SER A 49 3.13 -5.38 11.16
CA SER A 49 1.82 -4.75 11.03
C SER A 49 1.28 -4.93 9.60
N ALA A 50 0.04 -5.36 9.50
CA ALA A 50 -0.70 -5.40 8.24
C ALA A 50 -1.42 -4.10 7.91
N LYS A 51 -1.47 -3.16 8.87
CA LYS A 51 -2.29 -1.93 8.82
C LYS A 51 -1.55 -0.75 8.21
N GLY A 52 -2.30 0.30 7.92
CA GLY A 52 -1.75 1.59 7.50
C GLY A 52 -1.16 1.58 6.09
N ILE A 53 -1.75 0.82 5.18
CA ILE A 53 -1.35 0.74 3.77
C ILE A 53 -2.19 1.75 2.97
N ASP A 54 -1.53 2.74 2.40
CA ASP A 54 -2.09 3.84 1.61
C ASP A 54 -1.50 3.90 0.17
N GLY A 55 -0.88 2.83 -0.24
CA GLY A 55 -0.41 2.60 -1.60
C GLY A 55 -0.14 1.12 -1.80
N LEU A 56 -0.60 0.53 -2.90
CA LEU A 56 -0.44 -0.90 -3.17
C LEU A 56 -0.29 -1.14 -4.67
N VAL A 57 0.80 -1.81 -5.07
CA VAL A 57 1.06 -2.16 -6.48
C VAL A 57 1.57 -3.57 -6.57
N TYR A 58 0.94 -4.40 -7.41
CA TYR A 58 1.42 -5.73 -7.73
C TYR A 58 2.56 -5.68 -8.77
N HIS A 59 3.62 -6.42 -8.53
CA HIS A 59 4.71 -6.61 -9.49
C HIS A 59 5.46 -7.92 -9.22
N ASN A 60 5.58 -8.78 -10.23
CA ASN A 60 6.39 -10.00 -10.18
C ASN A 60 6.18 -10.86 -8.91
N ASN A 61 4.94 -11.27 -8.65
CA ASN A 61 4.55 -12.04 -7.46
C ASN A 61 4.85 -11.36 -6.12
N SER A 62 4.99 -10.05 -6.12
CA SER A 62 5.12 -9.23 -4.91
C SER A 62 4.08 -8.11 -4.91
N LEU A 63 3.71 -7.67 -3.72
CA LEU A 63 2.97 -6.44 -3.50
C LEU A 63 3.94 -5.40 -2.92
N PHE A 64 4.08 -4.28 -3.59
CA PHE A 64 4.77 -3.12 -3.07
C PHE A 64 3.77 -2.24 -2.36
N ALA A 65 3.97 -2.03 -1.06
CA ALA A 65 3.04 -1.30 -0.23
C ALA A 65 3.71 -0.10 0.45
N ILE A 66 2.97 1.00 0.49
CA ILE A 66 3.31 2.20 1.24
C ILE A 66 2.56 2.12 2.57
N GLN A 67 3.28 1.99 3.66
CA GLN A 67 2.72 1.98 5.02
C GLN A 67 2.99 3.33 5.70
N ASN A 68 2.07 4.28 5.56
CA ASN A 68 2.13 5.57 6.24
C ASN A 68 1.48 5.54 7.64
N GLY A 69 0.60 4.59 7.91
CA GLY A 69 -0.07 4.42 9.20
C GLY A 69 0.73 3.61 10.24
N VAL A 70 2.05 3.47 10.09
CA VAL A 70 2.94 2.81 11.02
C VAL A 70 4.14 3.69 11.36
N ALA A 71 4.80 3.42 12.49
CA ALA A 71 6.03 4.10 12.87
C ALA A 71 7.19 3.08 12.95
N PRO A 72 8.27 3.31 12.20
CA PRO A 72 8.46 4.37 11.20
C PRO A 72 7.62 4.14 9.93
N ILE A 73 7.28 5.23 9.23
CA ILE A 73 6.70 5.17 7.87
C ILE A 73 7.66 4.41 6.97
N ARG A 74 7.13 3.49 6.13
CA ARG A 74 7.97 2.61 5.33
C ARG A 74 7.36 2.18 4.01
N ILE A 75 8.24 1.83 3.08
CA ILE A 75 7.90 1.14 1.83
C ILE A 75 8.32 -0.31 1.98
N VAL A 76 7.42 -1.24 1.68
CA VAL A 76 7.65 -2.67 1.87
C VAL A 76 7.37 -3.46 0.60
N GLU A 77 8.10 -4.55 0.44
CA GLU A 77 7.83 -5.60 -0.52
C GLU A 77 7.28 -6.81 0.23
N LEU A 78 6.10 -7.23 -0.14
CA LEU A 78 5.38 -8.37 0.41
C LEU A 78 5.39 -9.46 -0.67
N MET A 79 6.19 -10.48 -0.49
CA MET A 79 6.35 -11.55 -1.49
C MET A 79 5.21 -12.55 -1.37
N LEU A 80 4.59 -12.86 -2.48
CA LEU A 80 3.48 -13.82 -2.58
C LEU A 80 3.99 -15.19 -3.01
N ASN A 81 3.28 -16.24 -2.63
CA ASN A 81 3.46 -17.57 -3.22
C ASN A 81 3.00 -17.56 -4.70
N LYS A 82 3.29 -18.62 -5.45
CA LYS A 82 2.91 -18.75 -6.87
C LYS A 82 1.40 -18.66 -7.12
N ALA A 83 0.59 -19.05 -6.15
CA ALA A 83 -0.87 -18.97 -6.23
C ALA A 83 -1.42 -17.57 -5.92
N ASN A 84 -0.59 -16.62 -5.55
CA ASN A 84 -0.95 -15.24 -5.15
C ASN A 84 -1.96 -15.17 -3.99
N ASN A 85 -2.00 -16.16 -3.12
CA ASN A 85 -2.96 -16.23 -2.03
C ASN A 85 -2.35 -16.26 -0.62
N GLN A 86 -1.02 -16.17 -0.51
CA GLN A 86 -0.31 -16.19 0.76
C GLN A 86 0.96 -15.35 0.68
N LEU A 87 1.25 -14.59 1.74
CA LEU A 87 2.54 -13.94 1.93
C LEU A 87 3.56 -14.97 2.41
N VAL A 88 4.70 -15.02 1.73
CA VAL A 88 5.81 -15.95 2.06
C VAL A 88 7.02 -15.23 2.62
N ASP A 89 7.17 -13.94 2.35
CA ASP A 89 8.26 -13.13 2.87
C ASP A 89 7.89 -11.64 2.92
N PHE A 90 8.67 -10.87 3.67
CA PHE A 90 8.50 -9.45 3.91
C PHE A 90 9.85 -8.75 3.91
N LYS A 91 9.95 -7.64 3.18
CA LYS A 91 11.17 -6.85 3.11
C LYS A 91 10.89 -5.36 3.16
N VAL A 92 11.53 -4.65 4.08
CA VAL A 92 11.54 -3.19 4.08
C VAL A 92 12.48 -2.72 2.96
N LYS A 93 11.96 -1.93 2.04
CA LYS A 93 12.71 -1.37 0.89
C LYS A 93 13.27 0.01 1.22
N ASP A 94 12.50 0.80 1.97
CA ASP A 94 12.90 2.14 2.44
C ASP A 94 12.07 2.51 3.68
N ASN A 95 12.58 3.36 4.54
CA ASN A 95 11.86 3.83 5.70
C ASN A 95 12.42 5.15 6.24
N ASN A 96 11.61 5.81 7.05
CA ASN A 96 12.00 6.93 7.92
C ASN A 96 12.79 8.04 7.21
N ARG A 97 12.44 8.34 5.94
CA ARG A 97 13.03 9.48 5.23
C ARG A 97 12.51 10.78 5.80
N PRO A 98 13.35 11.83 5.87
CA PRO A 98 12.90 13.14 6.36
C PRO A 98 11.73 13.72 5.58
N GLU A 99 11.64 13.41 4.28
CA GLU A 99 10.59 13.87 3.38
C GLU A 99 9.30 13.06 3.45
N PHE A 100 9.29 11.95 4.21
CA PHE A 100 8.08 11.14 4.37
C PHE A 100 7.09 11.85 5.28
N ASP A 101 6.12 12.50 4.65
CA ASP A 101 4.97 13.12 5.30
C ASP A 101 3.69 12.60 4.65
N GLU A 102 3.20 11.46 5.15
CA GLU A 102 2.07 10.72 4.62
C GLU A 102 2.25 10.31 3.14
N PRO A 103 3.33 9.57 2.81
CA PRO A 103 3.50 9.06 1.46
C PRO A 103 2.31 8.19 1.08
N ALA A 104 1.83 8.35 -0.14
CA ALA A 104 0.66 7.66 -0.64
C ALA A 104 0.80 7.39 -2.14
N MET A 105 -0.06 6.50 -2.63
CA MET A 105 -0.18 6.13 -4.04
C MET A 105 1.17 5.76 -4.67
N GLY A 106 1.17 4.89 -5.62
CA GLY A 106 2.41 4.50 -6.28
C GLY A 106 2.15 3.79 -7.60
N THR A 107 3.18 3.73 -8.41
CA THR A 107 3.17 2.99 -9.66
C THR A 107 4.54 2.39 -9.95
N ILE A 108 4.59 1.33 -10.75
CA ILE A 108 5.85 0.74 -11.20
C ILE A 108 6.01 0.97 -12.69
N SER A 109 7.15 1.51 -13.06
CA SER A 109 7.53 1.72 -14.46
C SER A 109 9.05 1.52 -14.62
N ASN A 110 9.45 0.89 -15.73
CA ASN A 110 10.87 0.69 -16.08
C ASN A 110 11.74 0.16 -14.92
N GLY A 111 11.21 -0.82 -14.16
CA GLY A 111 11.93 -1.45 -13.05
C GLY A 111 12.14 -0.55 -11.83
N SER A 112 11.34 0.50 -11.69
CA SER A 112 11.35 1.37 -10.52
C SER A 112 9.94 1.59 -9.98
N PHE A 113 9.81 1.65 -8.66
CA PHE A 113 8.59 2.02 -7.97
C PHE A 113 8.63 3.52 -7.69
N TYR A 114 7.65 4.25 -8.20
CA TYR A 114 7.49 5.70 -8.03
C TYR A 114 6.32 5.96 -7.09
N PHE A 115 6.47 6.91 -6.18
CA PHE A 115 5.44 7.32 -5.24
C PHE A 115 5.65 8.75 -4.75
N PHE A 116 4.58 9.39 -4.29
CA PHE A 116 4.68 10.68 -3.63
C PHE A 116 5.09 10.49 -2.16
N ALA A 117 6.12 11.23 -1.73
CA ALA A 117 6.66 11.16 -0.38
C ALA A 117 5.85 11.97 0.63
N ASN A 118 5.04 12.92 0.16
CA ASN A 118 4.24 13.80 0.98
C ASN A 118 2.85 14.01 0.40
N ALA A 119 1.89 14.29 1.29
CA ALA A 119 0.52 14.67 0.96
C ALA A 119 0.10 15.86 1.83
N PRO A 120 -0.77 16.77 1.33
CA PRO A 120 -1.06 18.03 2.02
C PRO A 120 -2.09 17.92 3.15
N TRP A 121 -2.30 16.74 3.74
CA TRP A 121 -3.35 16.52 4.75
C TRP A 121 -3.22 17.44 5.95
N LYS A 122 -2.00 17.74 6.39
CA LYS A 122 -1.74 18.68 7.50
C LYS A 122 -2.06 20.15 7.20
N ALA A 123 -2.27 20.47 5.92
CA ALA A 123 -2.69 21.80 5.49
C ALA A 123 -4.21 22.02 5.63
N TYR A 124 -4.99 20.96 5.87
CA TYR A 124 -6.43 21.07 6.11
C TYR A 124 -6.74 21.25 7.60
N ASP A 125 -7.69 22.15 7.89
CA ASP A 125 -8.24 22.30 9.25
C ASP A 125 -9.31 21.21 9.54
N ARG A 126 -9.89 21.25 10.75
CA ARG A 126 -10.94 20.31 11.19
C ARG A 126 -12.25 20.40 10.37
N ASN A 127 -12.46 21.50 9.63
CA ASN A 127 -13.61 21.74 8.78
C ASN A 127 -13.33 21.39 7.32
N GLY A 128 -12.13 20.88 7.01
CA GLY A 128 -11.71 20.58 5.66
C GLY A 128 -11.29 21.80 4.84
N VAL A 129 -10.99 22.93 5.48
CA VAL A 129 -10.53 24.15 4.82
C VAL A 129 -9.02 24.08 4.64
N LEU A 130 -8.56 24.26 3.40
CA LEU A 130 -7.14 24.24 3.04
C LEU A 130 -6.45 25.57 3.43
N ASP A 131 -5.37 25.50 4.17
CA ASP A 131 -4.43 26.56 4.40
C ASP A 131 -3.28 26.46 3.36
N GLU A 132 -3.40 27.22 2.28
CA GLU A 132 -2.44 27.18 1.17
C GLU A 132 -1.00 27.51 1.61
N SER A 133 -0.81 28.29 2.68
CA SER A 133 0.50 28.61 3.21
C SER A 133 1.26 27.42 3.80
N LYS A 134 0.56 26.35 4.10
CA LYS A 134 1.12 25.09 4.65
C LYS A 134 1.30 24.00 3.60
N VAL A 135 0.89 24.24 2.37
CA VAL A 135 1.04 23.25 1.29
C VAL A 135 2.49 23.24 0.82
N ALA A 136 3.17 22.11 1.05
CA ALA A 136 4.50 21.87 0.52
C ALA A 136 4.41 21.39 -0.94
N ASN A 137 5.46 21.65 -1.72
CA ASN A 137 5.58 21.08 -3.06
C ASN A 137 5.57 19.55 -3.01
N PRO A 138 4.90 18.86 -3.96
CA PRO A 138 4.93 17.42 -4.02
C PRO A 138 6.35 16.91 -4.29
N VAL A 139 6.77 15.90 -3.54
CA VAL A 139 8.07 15.24 -3.68
C VAL A 139 7.84 13.85 -4.26
N LEU A 140 8.32 13.62 -5.48
CA LEU A 140 8.27 12.32 -6.14
C LEU A 140 9.54 11.53 -5.82
N TYR A 141 9.37 10.36 -5.23
CA TYR A 141 10.44 9.39 -4.98
C TYR A 141 10.45 8.25 -5.99
N SER A 142 11.62 7.66 -6.19
CA SER A 142 11.75 6.42 -6.94
C SER A 142 12.66 5.43 -6.22
N LEU A 143 12.23 4.17 -6.16
CA LEU A 143 13.02 3.04 -5.68
C LEU A 143 13.28 2.07 -6.82
N LYS A 144 14.55 1.81 -7.11
CA LYS A 144 14.90 0.80 -8.12
C LYS A 144 14.58 -0.59 -7.60
N LEU A 145 13.79 -1.34 -8.37
CA LEU A 145 13.47 -2.74 -8.10
C LEU A 145 14.58 -3.61 -8.67
N LYS A 146 14.99 -4.60 -7.88
CA LYS A 146 16.00 -5.60 -8.32
C LYS A 146 15.28 -6.83 -8.83
#